data_3a87c0ceedd218708045a982907d77a9
#
_entry.id   3a87c0ceedd218708045a982907d77a9
#
_cell.length_a   1.000
_cell.length_b   1.000
_cell.length_c   1.000
_cell.angle_alpha   90.00
_cell.angle_beta   90.00
_cell.angle_gamma   90.00
#
_symmetry.space_group_name_H-M   'P 1'
#
loop_
_entity.id
_entity.type
_entity.pdbx_description
1 polymer ?
#
loop_
_entity_poly.entity_id
_entity_poly.type
_entity_poly.pdbx_seq_one_letter_code
_entity_poly.pdbx_strand_id
1 'polypeptide(L)'
;ELPVSRVTDMFATEINEYSNERIRQIIIPKVYNFHAPQETLSATSWKPMTQENVMNFSALAYFFAKEMYEKTKVPVGIINSSWGGTPIEAWISEEGLKEFPIYINDKRLYEDDAYCAHIKKLEGESFYRWNLSLYRSDAGLHEKTPWYASNYDDSNWQTVNMFSRTWGNDGLNPIAGSHWLRQNVEI
;
A
#
# COMPACT_ATOMS: atom_id res chain seq x y z
N GLU A 1 3.05 3.58 2.73
CA GLU A 1 3.61 4.90 2.38
C GLU A 1 2.99 5.40 1.08
N LEU A 2 2.59 6.67 1.05
CA LEU A 2 2.01 7.31 -0.11
C LEU A 2 3.13 7.99 -0.92
N PRO A 3 3.40 7.58 -2.17
CA PRO A 3 4.39 8.26 -3.00
C PRO A 3 3.84 9.59 -3.56
N VAL A 4 4.74 10.52 -3.90
CA VAL A 4 4.40 11.82 -4.51
C VAL A 4 3.51 11.65 -5.75
N SER A 5 3.73 10.62 -6.55
CA SER A 5 2.91 10.31 -7.74
C SER A 5 1.40 10.14 -7.46
N ARG A 6 1.00 9.93 -6.21
CA ARG A 6 -0.41 9.80 -5.80
C ARG A 6 -1.05 11.11 -5.34
N VAL A 7 -0.28 12.16 -5.25
CA VAL A 7 -0.76 13.49 -4.80
C VAL A 7 -0.51 14.57 -5.85
N THR A 8 -0.07 14.20 -7.03
CA THR A 8 0.24 15.15 -8.12
C THR A 8 -0.94 16.03 -8.51
N ASP A 9 -2.16 15.48 -8.52
CA ASP A 9 -3.35 16.25 -8.88
C ASP A 9 -3.65 17.40 -7.91
N MET A 10 -3.28 17.22 -6.63
CA MET A 10 -3.49 18.23 -5.59
C MET A 10 -2.35 19.25 -5.51
N PHE A 11 -1.13 18.86 -5.88
CA PHE A 11 0.09 19.64 -5.67
C PHE A 11 0.95 19.76 -6.93
N ALA A 12 0.33 19.72 -8.12
CA ALA A 12 1.02 19.67 -9.42
C ALA A 12 2.02 20.81 -9.59
N THR A 13 1.63 22.04 -9.33
CA THR A 13 2.50 23.23 -9.48
C THR A 13 3.72 23.11 -8.56
N GLU A 14 3.50 22.83 -7.29
CA GLU A 14 4.56 22.75 -6.30
C GLU A 14 5.57 21.64 -6.61
N ILE A 15 5.07 20.45 -7.03
CA ILE A 15 5.93 19.31 -7.35
C ILE A 15 6.72 19.57 -8.63
N ASN A 16 6.12 20.18 -9.65
CA ASN A 16 6.76 20.42 -10.94
C ASN A 16 7.80 21.56 -10.90
N GLU A 17 7.61 22.54 -10.03
CA GLU A 17 8.48 23.70 -9.94
C GLU A 17 9.64 23.53 -8.93
N TYR A 18 9.57 22.53 -8.05
CA TYR A 18 10.57 22.33 -7.03
C TYR A 18 11.54 21.21 -7.36
N SER A 19 12.83 21.52 -7.32
CA SER A 19 13.94 20.56 -7.45
C SER A 19 15.08 20.97 -6.52
N ASN A 20 15.66 20.01 -5.79
CA ASN A 20 16.74 20.29 -4.86
C ASN A 20 17.65 19.08 -4.65
N GLU A 21 18.86 19.14 -5.16
CA GLU A 21 19.84 18.05 -5.03
C GLU A 21 20.37 17.84 -3.60
N ARG A 22 20.17 18.82 -2.71
CA ARG A 22 20.55 18.71 -1.29
C ARG A 22 19.51 17.98 -0.45
N ILE A 23 18.36 17.64 -1.04
CA ILE A 23 17.38 16.74 -0.45
C ILE A 23 17.49 15.42 -1.20
N ARG A 24 17.73 14.32 -0.48
CA ARG A 24 17.90 12.99 -1.08
C ARG A 24 17.10 11.97 -0.34
N GLN A 25 16.60 10.97 -1.06
CA GLN A 25 15.93 9.81 -0.49
C GLN A 25 16.66 8.54 -0.85
N ILE A 26 16.73 7.63 0.11
CA ILE A 26 17.02 6.21 -0.12
C ILE A 26 15.80 5.39 0.26
N ILE A 27 15.41 4.45 -0.60
CA ILE A 27 14.34 3.49 -0.31
C ILE A 27 15.00 2.19 0.14
N ILE A 28 14.66 1.74 1.33
CA ILE A 28 15.16 0.48 1.85
C ILE A 28 14.44 -0.68 1.15
N PRO A 29 15.16 -1.60 0.49
CA PRO A 29 14.56 -2.77 -0.14
C PRO A 29 13.84 -3.64 0.88
N LYS A 30 12.64 -4.10 0.51
CA LYS A 30 11.83 -4.98 1.35
C LYS A 30 12.32 -6.41 1.22
N VAL A 31 12.89 -6.95 2.28
CA VAL A 31 13.41 -8.32 2.34
C VAL A 31 12.88 -8.99 3.59
N TYR A 32 12.26 -10.17 3.42
CA TYR A 32 11.94 -11.04 4.55
C TYR A 32 13.20 -11.77 4.99
N ASN A 33 13.66 -11.49 6.20
CA ASN A 33 14.74 -12.21 6.85
C ASN A 33 14.44 -12.31 8.35
N PHE A 34 14.10 -13.51 8.79
CA PHE A 34 13.77 -13.76 10.19
C PHE A 34 14.95 -14.35 10.98
N HIS A 35 16.09 -14.66 10.32
CA HIS A 35 17.25 -15.26 10.96
C HIS A 35 18.11 -14.25 11.70
N ALA A 36 18.37 -13.10 11.06
CA ALA A 36 19.21 -12.06 11.66
C ALA A 36 18.93 -10.67 11.07
N PRO A 37 19.23 -9.59 11.79
CA PRO A 37 19.30 -8.25 11.23
C PRO A 37 20.29 -8.20 10.07
N GLN A 38 19.97 -7.39 9.05
CA GLN A 38 20.87 -7.17 7.92
C GLN A 38 21.83 -6.01 8.24
N GLU A 39 23.12 -6.26 8.12
CA GLU A 39 24.15 -5.25 8.29
C GLU A 39 24.38 -4.41 7.03
N THR A 40 24.01 -4.94 5.86
CA THR A 40 24.18 -4.27 4.57
C THR A 40 22.88 -4.28 3.78
N LEU A 41 22.67 -3.22 2.99
CA LEU A 41 21.52 -3.13 2.09
C LEU A 41 21.88 -3.76 0.74
N SER A 42 20.94 -4.51 0.17
CA SER A 42 21.00 -4.88 -1.26
C SER A 42 20.97 -3.61 -2.12
N ALA A 43 21.36 -3.74 -3.40
CA ALA A 43 21.57 -2.63 -4.33
C ALA A 43 20.49 -1.55 -4.25
N THR A 44 20.83 -0.46 -3.58
CA THR A 44 20.03 0.75 -3.47
C THR A 44 20.95 1.97 -3.44
N SER A 45 20.43 3.13 -3.76
CA SER A 45 21.23 4.36 -3.79
C SER A 45 20.41 5.58 -3.38
N TRP A 46 21.11 6.57 -2.86
CA TRP A 46 20.53 7.89 -2.61
C TRP A 46 20.14 8.57 -3.92
N LYS A 47 18.87 8.94 -4.04
CA LYS A 47 18.33 9.67 -5.19
C LYS A 47 18.10 11.13 -4.79
N PRO A 48 18.57 12.12 -5.55
CA PRO A 48 18.27 13.51 -5.28
C PRO A 48 16.81 13.83 -5.62
N MET A 49 16.26 14.83 -4.95
CA MET A 49 14.91 15.34 -5.20
C MET A 49 14.92 16.18 -6.49
N THR A 50 14.92 15.51 -7.62
CA THR A 50 14.82 16.09 -8.97
C THR A 50 13.54 15.65 -9.64
N GLN A 51 13.15 16.29 -10.73
CA GLN A 51 11.95 15.92 -11.49
C GLN A 51 11.97 14.45 -11.96
N GLU A 52 13.13 13.90 -12.23
CA GLU A 52 13.32 12.50 -12.61
C GLU A 52 12.94 11.53 -11.47
N ASN A 53 13.21 11.90 -10.23
CA ASN A 53 13.13 10.99 -9.08
C ASN A 53 11.94 11.28 -8.16
N VAL A 54 11.42 12.51 -8.16
CA VAL A 54 10.48 13.01 -7.14
C VAL A 54 9.21 12.20 -7.03
N MET A 55 8.74 11.64 -8.14
CA MET A 55 7.49 10.85 -8.17
C MET A 55 7.53 9.61 -7.27
N ASN A 56 8.72 9.09 -6.98
CA ASN A 56 8.94 7.94 -6.11
C ASN A 56 9.29 8.32 -4.66
N PHE A 57 9.36 9.61 -4.35
CA PHE A 57 9.57 10.04 -2.96
C PHE A 57 8.32 9.77 -2.12
N SER A 58 8.54 9.54 -0.83
CA SER A 58 7.47 9.60 0.16
C SER A 58 6.84 11.00 0.12
N ALA A 59 5.55 11.12 -0.10
CA ALA A 59 4.88 12.42 -0.18
C ALA A 59 5.01 13.18 1.13
N LEU A 60 4.78 12.52 2.27
CA LEU A 60 4.93 13.14 3.59
C LEU A 60 6.36 13.65 3.80
N ALA A 61 7.35 12.82 3.49
CA ALA A 61 8.74 13.17 3.68
C ALA A 61 9.22 14.25 2.67
N TYR A 62 8.64 14.29 1.46
CA TYR A 62 8.89 15.33 0.48
C TYR A 62 8.55 16.73 1.05
N PHE A 63 7.31 16.92 1.51
CA PHE A 63 6.87 18.20 2.05
C PHE A 63 7.64 18.57 3.32
N PHE A 64 7.85 17.61 4.21
CA PHE A 64 8.63 17.82 5.43
C PHE A 64 10.08 18.24 5.12
N ALA A 65 10.77 17.51 4.24
CA ALA A 65 12.17 17.77 3.92
C ALA A 65 12.36 19.10 3.17
N LYS A 66 11.42 19.45 2.29
CA LYS A 66 11.39 20.76 1.63
C LYS A 66 11.32 21.88 2.66
N GLU A 67 10.33 21.84 3.54
CA GLU A 67 10.13 22.86 4.58
C GLU A 67 11.34 22.97 5.51
N MET A 68 11.90 21.83 5.93
CA MET A 68 13.12 21.81 6.76
C MET A 68 14.31 22.42 6.06
N TYR A 69 14.54 22.06 4.79
CA TYR A 69 15.63 22.63 4.03
C TYR A 69 15.45 24.14 3.79
N GLU A 70 14.26 24.59 3.47
CA GLU A 70 13.98 26.01 3.23
C GLU A 70 14.24 26.88 4.45
N LYS A 71 13.93 26.37 5.63
CA LYS A 71 14.15 27.06 6.91
C LYS A 71 15.61 27.02 7.37
N THR A 72 16.27 25.89 7.21
CA THR A 72 17.58 25.68 7.82
C THR A 72 18.75 25.77 6.86
N LYS A 73 18.51 25.57 5.56
CA LYS A 73 19.51 25.41 4.48
C LYS A 73 20.47 24.23 4.71
N VAL A 74 20.16 23.35 5.67
CA VAL A 74 20.93 22.14 5.95
C VAL A 74 20.46 21.03 5.00
N PRO A 75 21.36 20.27 4.34
CA PRO A 75 21.01 19.13 3.52
C PRO A 75 20.17 18.09 4.29
N VAL A 76 19.15 17.52 3.64
CA VAL A 76 18.22 16.58 4.25
C VAL A 76 18.30 15.21 3.57
N GLY A 77 18.55 14.16 4.35
CA GLY A 77 18.49 12.78 3.91
C GLY A 77 17.22 12.10 4.41
N ILE A 78 16.44 11.51 3.51
CA ILE A 78 15.23 10.74 3.82
C ILE A 78 15.55 9.25 3.70
N ILE A 79 15.37 8.50 4.78
CA ILE A 79 15.45 7.04 4.77
C ILE A 79 14.01 6.51 4.76
N ASN A 80 13.55 6.02 3.62
CA ASN A 80 12.22 5.45 3.47
C ASN A 80 12.29 3.93 3.65
N SER A 81 11.96 3.48 4.87
CA SER A 81 11.88 2.05 5.24
C SER A 81 10.44 1.58 5.44
N SER A 82 9.45 2.35 5.01
CA SER A 82 8.04 2.07 5.25
C SER A 82 7.58 0.76 4.58
N TRP A 83 6.87 -0.04 5.34
CA TRP A 83 6.25 -1.29 4.88
C TRP A 83 4.84 -1.40 5.45
N GLY A 84 3.84 -1.12 4.60
CA GLY A 84 2.44 -1.13 5.02
C GLY A 84 1.97 -2.50 5.47
N GLY A 85 1.12 -2.52 6.49
CA GLY A 85 0.55 -3.74 7.05
C GLY A 85 1.44 -4.46 8.07
N THR A 86 2.64 -3.96 8.34
CA THR A 86 3.49 -4.53 9.39
C THR A 86 3.04 -4.05 10.78
N PRO A 87 2.93 -4.96 11.77
CA PRO A 87 2.65 -4.59 13.15
C PRO A 87 3.88 -3.96 13.82
N ILE A 88 3.68 -3.29 14.95
CA ILE A 88 4.75 -2.55 15.62
C ILE A 88 5.89 -3.44 16.10
N GLU A 89 5.58 -4.64 16.56
CA GLU A 89 6.55 -5.62 17.02
C GLU A 89 7.54 -6.05 15.94
N ALA A 90 7.16 -5.96 14.67
CA ALA A 90 8.06 -6.24 13.54
C ALA A 90 9.21 -5.21 13.41
N TRP A 91 9.14 -4.09 14.13
CA TRP A 91 10.13 -3.01 14.12
C TRP A 91 10.96 -2.95 15.41
N ILE A 92 10.72 -3.89 16.34
CA ILE A 92 11.40 -3.95 17.62
C ILE A 92 12.43 -5.07 17.56
N SER A 93 13.63 -4.82 18.10
CA SER A 93 14.67 -5.82 18.17
C SER A 93 14.27 -7.01 19.08
N GLU A 94 14.86 -8.18 18.89
CA GLU A 94 14.65 -9.34 19.75
C GLU A 94 14.92 -9.02 21.22
N GLU A 95 15.97 -8.25 21.51
CA GLU A 95 16.27 -7.78 22.86
C GLU A 95 15.14 -6.91 23.43
N GLY A 96 14.54 -6.05 22.63
CA GLY A 96 13.38 -5.23 23.03
C GLY A 96 12.11 -6.05 23.27
N LEU A 97 12.00 -7.21 22.61
CA LEU A 97 10.84 -8.11 22.74
C LEU A 97 11.01 -9.20 23.79
N LYS A 98 12.15 -9.29 24.48
CA LYS A 98 12.44 -10.39 25.42
C LYS A 98 11.40 -10.60 26.52
N GLU A 99 10.71 -9.55 26.95
CA GLU A 99 9.65 -9.62 27.93
C GLU A 99 8.27 -10.00 27.34
N PHE A 100 8.20 -10.17 26.03
CA PHE A 100 7.00 -10.52 25.27
C PHE A 100 7.17 -11.87 24.56
N PRO A 101 7.13 -13.01 25.29
CA PRO A 101 7.49 -14.32 24.78
C PRO A 101 6.65 -14.79 23.58
N ILE A 102 5.43 -14.26 23.41
CA ILE A 102 4.59 -14.59 22.26
C ILE A 102 5.28 -14.18 20.95
N TYR A 103 5.85 -12.99 20.84
CA TYR A 103 6.52 -12.52 19.63
C TYR A 103 7.85 -13.22 19.39
N ILE A 104 8.55 -13.59 20.45
CA ILE A 104 9.78 -14.41 20.34
C ILE A 104 9.46 -15.81 19.82
N ASN A 105 8.36 -16.42 20.26
CA ASN A 105 7.92 -17.71 19.74
C ASN A 105 7.48 -17.63 18.27
N ASP A 106 6.76 -16.57 17.89
CA ASP A 106 6.39 -16.32 16.50
C ASP A 106 7.64 -16.14 15.62
N LYS A 107 8.63 -15.37 16.08
CA LYS A 107 9.90 -15.22 15.37
C LYS A 107 10.57 -16.57 15.12
N ARG A 108 10.67 -17.43 16.14
CA ARG A 108 11.25 -18.80 16.01
C ARG A 108 10.52 -19.66 14.98
N LEU A 109 9.19 -19.50 14.89
CA LEU A 109 8.40 -20.20 13.88
C LEU A 109 8.75 -19.71 12.47
N TYR A 110 8.95 -18.40 12.30
CA TYR A 110 9.32 -17.81 11.01
C TYR A 110 10.78 -18.00 10.62
N GLU A 111 11.66 -18.43 11.54
CA GLU A 111 13.03 -18.86 11.23
C GLU A 111 13.04 -20.17 10.44
N ASP A 112 11.96 -20.95 10.44
CA ASP A 112 11.80 -22.12 9.59
C ASP A 112 11.39 -21.72 8.16
N ASP A 113 12.34 -21.71 7.24
CA ASP A 113 12.10 -21.35 5.83
C ASP A 113 11.11 -22.29 5.16
N ALA A 114 11.05 -23.57 5.54
CA ALA A 114 10.11 -24.53 5.00
C ALA A 114 8.69 -24.20 5.47
N TYR A 115 8.52 -23.82 6.72
CA TYR A 115 7.26 -23.33 7.26
C TYR A 115 6.80 -22.06 6.51
N CYS A 116 7.68 -21.06 6.35
CA CYS A 116 7.38 -19.83 5.64
C CYS A 116 6.97 -20.10 4.18
N ALA A 117 7.68 -20.97 3.48
CA ALA A 117 7.34 -21.36 2.12
C ALA A 117 5.98 -22.07 2.04
N HIS A 118 5.69 -22.95 3.00
CA HIS A 118 4.40 -23.65 3.09
C HIS A 118 3.25 -22.68 3.30
N ILE A 119 3.37 -21.76 4.26
CA ILE A 119 2.31 -20.74 4.52
C ILE A 119 2.08 -19.85 3.32
N LYS A 120 3.12 -19.33 2.66
CA LYS A 120 2.99 -18.54 1.43
C LYS A 120 2.25 -19.30 0.33
N LYS A 121 2.51 -20.58 0.19
CA LYS A 121 1.80 -21.44 -0.77
C LYS A 121 0.31 -21.56 -0.42
N LEU A 122 -0.01 -21.83 0.85
CA LEU A 122 -1.39 -21.95 1.32
C LEU A 122 -2.16 -20.63 1.15
N GLU A 123 -1.54 -19.50 1.48
CA GLU A 123 -2.13 -18.17 1.26
C GLU A 123 -2.43 -17.93 -0.21
N GLY A 124 -1.47 -18.21 -1.09
CA GLY A 124 -1.65 -18.07 -2.54
C GLY A 124 -2.77 -18.93 -3.09
N GLU A 125 -2.84 -20.22 -2.66
CA GLU A 125 -3.92 -21.13 -3.05
C GLU A 125 -5.28 -20.67 -2.52
N SER A 126 -5.35 -20.23 -1.27
CA SER A 126 -6.57 -19.73 -0.65
C SER A 126 -7.08 -18.47 -1.33
N PHE A 127 -6.18 -17.53 -1.62
CA PHE A 127 -6.51 -16.31 -2.35
C PHE A 127 -7.02 -16.61 -3.77
N TYR A 128 -6.35 -17.51 -4.47
CA TYR A 128 -6.78 -17.95 -5.81
C TYR A 128 -8.16 -18.58 -5.78
N ARG A 129 -8.39 -19.53 -4.86
CA ARG A 129 -9.70 -20.22 -4.72
C ARG A 129 -10.81 -19.24 -4.36
N TRP A 130 -10.54 -18.29 -3.48
CA TRP A 130 -11.49 -17.25 -3.09
C TRP A 130 -11.87 -16.37 -4.29
N ASN A 131 -10.90 -15.85 -5.03
CA ASN A 131 -11.16 -15.05 -6.23
C ASN A 131 -11.91 -15.85 -7.31
N LEU A 132 -11.54 -17.10 -7.51
CA LEU A 132 -12.23 -17.97 -8.45
C LEU A 132 -13.70 -18.23 -8.04
N SER A 133 -13.95 -18.37 -6.74
CA SER A 133 -15.31 -18.49 -6.20
C SER A 133 -16.12 -17.22 -6.44
N LEU A 134 -15.55 -16.04 -6.16
CA LEU A 134 -16.19 -14.75 -6.44
C LEU A 134 -16.54 -14.64 -7.93
N TYR A 135 -15.57 -14.87 -8.81
CA TYR A 135 -15.77 -14.78 -10.26
C TYR A 135 -16.89 -15.72 -10.73
N ARG A 136 -16.91 -16.96 -10.24
CA ARG A 136 -17.92 -17.96 -10.66
C ARG A 136 -19.32 -17.69 -10.13
N SER A 137 -19.43 -17.06 -8.98
CA SER A 137 -20.71 -16.75 -8.33
C SER A 137 -21.21 -15.32 -8.60
N ASP A 138 -20.44 -14.50 -9.34
CA ASP A 138 -20.81 -13.13 -9.62
C ASP A 138 -21.93 -13.05 -10.68
N ALA A 139 -23.14 -12.74 -10.22
CA ALA A 139 -24.31 -12.58 -11.09
C ALA A 139 -24.07 -11.50 -12.16
N GLY A 140 -23.36 -10.43 -11.81
CA GLY A 140 -23.07 -9.32 -12.71
C GLY A 140 -22.23 -9.70 -13.93
N LEU A 141 -21.46 -10.80 -13.83
CA LEU A 141 -20.70 -11.34 -14.94
C LEU A 141 -21.47 -12.34 -15.79
N HIS A 142 -22.39 -13.08 -15.18
CA HIS A 142 -22.95 -14.30 -15.78
C HIS A 142 -24.43 -14.21 -16.14
N GLU A 143 -25.10 -13.10 -15.85
CA GLU A 143 -26.45 -12.86 -16.34
C GLU A 143 -26.50 -12.68 -17.85
N LYS A 144 -27.69 -12.89 -18.45
CA LYS A 144 -27.92 -12.77 -19.90
C LYS A 144 -27.45 -11.41 -20.44
N THR A 145 -27.67 -10.34 -19.69
CA THR A 145 -27.10 -9.02 -19.93
C THR A 145 -26.14 -8.73 -18.79
N PRO A 146 -24.83 -8.81 -18.99
CA PRO A 146 -23.88 -8.55 -17.92
C PRO A 146 -24.03 -7.13 -17.36
N TRP A 147 -23.81 -6.96 -16.08
CA TRP A 147 -24.00 -5.67 -15.41
C TRP A 147 -23.05 -4.57 -15.88
N TYR A 148 -21.97 -4.90 -16.56
CA TYR A 148 -21.08 -3.92 -17.21
C TYR A 148 -21.57 -3.48 -18.60
N ALA A 149 -22.58 -4.10 -19.18
CA ALA A 149 -23.06 -3.76 -20.52
C ALA A 149 -23.73 -2.37 -20.51
N SER A 150 -23.48 -1.59 -21.55
CA SER A 150 -24.02 -0.21 -21.68
C SER A 150 -25.54 -0.15 -21.69
N ASN A 151 -26.20 -1.23 -22.11
CA ASN A 151 -27.65 -1.37 -22.18
C ASN A 151 -28.26 -2.12 -20.99
N TYR A 152 -27.48 -2.33 -19.91
CA TYR A 152 -28.02 -2.93 -18.69
C TYR A 152 -28.95 -1.93 -17.97
N ASP A 153 -30.11 -2.40 -17.53
CA ASP A 153 -31.06 -1.61 -16.76
C ASP A 153 -30.69 -1.65 -15.27
N ASP A 154 -30.10 -0.57 -14.78
CA ASP A 154 -29.73 -0.38 -13.39
C ASP A 154 -30.71 0.51 -12.60
N SER A 155 -31.91 0.74 -13.14
CA SER A 155 -32.92 1.63 -12.54
C SER A 155 -33.33 1.22 -11.11
N ASN A 156 -33.20 -0.07 -10.78
CA ASN A 156 -33.51 -0.62 -9.46
C ASN A 156 -32.27 -0.61 -8.51
N TRP A 157 -31.13 -0.12 -8.96
CA TRP A 157 -29.96 -0.08 -8.11
C TRP A 157 -30.03 1.07 -7.10
N GLN A 158 -29.48 0.81 -5.93
CA GLN A 158 -29.39 1.84 -4.89
C GLN A 158 -28.33 2.88 -5.26
N THR A 159 -28.69 4.17 -5.13
CA THR A 159 -27.70 5.23 -5.21
C THR A 159 -26.87 5.28 -3.95
N VAL A 160 -25.53 5.26 -4.08
CA VAL A 160 -24.58 5.28 -2.98
C VAL A 160 -23.57 6.40 -3.16
N ASN A 161 -23.03 6.88 -2.05
CA ASN A 161 -21.91 7.80 -2.07
C ASN A 161 -20.61 7.03 -1.95
N MET A 162 -19.83 6.93 -3.03
CA MET A 162 -18.54 6.21 -3.03
C MET A 162 -17.51 6.73 -2.02
N PHE A 163 -17.71 7.93 -1.50
CA PHE A 163 -16.84 8.52 -0.48
C PHE A 163 -17.31 8.23 0.94
N SER A 164 -18.35 7.45 1.12
CA SER A 164 -18.76 6.94 2.44
C SER A 164 -17.66 6.12 3.08
N ARG A 165 -17.52 6.22 4.39
CA ARG A 165 -16.46 5.51 5.13
C ARG A 165 -16.65 4.01 5.15
N THR A 166 -17.89 3.54 5.10
CA THR A 166 -18.24 2.11 5.12
C THR A 166 -19.52 1.89 4.32
N TRP A 167 -19.69 0.68 3.81
CA TRP A 167 -20.92 0.27 3.13
C TRP A 167 -22.18 0.42 4.01
N GLY A 168 -22.03 0.26 5.32
CA GLY A 168 -23.12 0.45 6.27
C GLY A 168 -23.67 1.88 6.31
N ASN A 169 -22.85 2.90 5.99
CA ASN A 169 -23.29 4.29 5.94
C ASN A 169 -24.27 4.54 4.78
N ASP A 170 -24.20 3.72 3.74
CA ASP A 170 -25.13 3.77 2.59
C ASP A 170 -26.29 2.75 2.74
N GLY A 171 -26.47 2.17 3.91
CA GLY A 171 -27.51 1.20 4.17
C GLY A 171 -27.25 -0.19 3.57
N LEU A 172 -26.02 -0.44 3.08
CA LEU A 172 -25.61 -1.73 2.56
C LEU A 172 -25.12 -2.64 3.68
N ASN A 173 -25.48 -3.91 3.63
CA ASN A 173 -24.93 -4.88 4.57
C ASN A 173 -23.43 -5.07 4.28
N PRO A 174 -22.56 -5.05 5.31
CA PRO A 174 -21.16 -5.37 5.16
C PRO A 174 -21.01 -6.87 4.89
N ILE A 175 -20.85 -7.22 3.63
CA ILE A 175 -20.60 -8.60 3.17
C ILE A 175 -19.25 -8.69 2.50
N ALA A 176 -18.60 -9.83 2.62
CA ALA A 176 -17.43 -10.14 1.80
C ALA A 176 -17.92 -10.60 0.42
N GLY A 177 -17.50 -9.90 -0.64
CA GLY A 177 -17.96 -10.22 -1.98
C GLY A 177 -17.61 -9.15 -3.01
N SER A 178 -18.23 -9.25 -4.19
CA SER A 178 -18.14 -8.26 -5.24
C SER A 178 -19.27 -7.24 -5.13
N HIS A 179 -18.95 -5.97 -5.27
CA HIS A 179 -19.91 -4.88 -5.40
C HIS A 179 -19.75 -4.24 -6.77
N TRP A 180 -20.85 -4.05 -7.44
CA TRP A 180 -20.88 -3.39 -8.74
C TRP A 180 -21.33 -1.94 -8.57
N LEU A 181 -20.56 -1.04 -9.17
CA LEU A 181 -20.85 0.39 -9.17
C LEU A 181 -20.92 0.88 -10.61
N ARG A 182 -21.92 1.70 -10.92
CA ARG A 182 -22.09 2.31 -12.25
C ARG A 182 -22.24 3.82 -12.10
N GLN A 183 -21.66 4.53 -13.03
CA GLN A 183 -21.79 5.99 -13.12
C GLN A 183 -21.86 6.40 -14.59
N ASN A 184 -22.80 7.25 -14.94
CA ASN A 184 -22.83 7.90 -16.24
C ASN A 184 -22.00 9.17 -16.17
N VAL A 185 -21.11 9.34 -17.15
CA VAL A 185 -20.27 10.53 -17.29
C VAL A 185 -20.56 11.13 -18.65
N GLU A 186 -20.93 12.38 -18.69
CA GLU A 186 -21.00 13.17 -19.93
C GLU A 186 -19.59 13.64 -20.28
N ILE A 187 -19.17 13.37 -21.55
CA ILE A 187 -17.85 13.73 -22.07
C ILE A 187 -18.02 14.84 -23.09
#